data_859fd6170b774283a4771b044be3fb6e
#
_entry.id   859fd6170b774283a4771b044be3fb6e
#
_cell.length_a   1.000
_cell.length_b   1.000
_cell.length_c   1.000
_cell.angle_alpha   90.00
_cell.angle_beta   90.00
_cell.angle_gamma   90.00
#
_symmetry.space_group_name_H-M   'P 1'
#
loop_
_entity.id
_entity.type
_entity.pdbx_description
1 polymer ?
#
loop_
_entity_poly.entity_id
_entity_poly.type
_entity_poly.pdbx_seq_one_letter_code
_entity_poly.pdbx_strand_id
1 'polypeptide(L)'
;MVSMDTILWEVDAQADFMLPGGKLYVPGAEKIIPNIDRLVDQARQGRVLLISSADAHQPDDPEFQRWPPHCVKGTGGAELIPEACAARLLAIPNQSNFVFPGDLRAYQQILLEKNTLDVFDNPNTGALLAWVNMQSAYSHAPPATAGGSDAVPDFLVFGVVTEYCVLRASDGLLRRGFHVGIVEDAIRSLEEKKGREILGELKSRGAQLVTTDQALALLDGSASGTAEGKLRRATGN
;
A
#
# COMPACT_ATOMS: atom_id res chain seq x y z
N MET A 1 -9.29 -15.70 10.92
CA MET A 1 -7.86 -15.32 10.93
C MET A 1 -7.65 -14.30 9.81
N VAL A 2 -6.85 -13.25 10.03
CA VAL A 2 -6.49 -12.29 8.98
C VAL A 2 -5.73 -13.04 7.89
N SER A 3 -6.16 -12.92 6.62
CA SER A 3 -5.38 -13.48 5.50
C SER A 3 -4.08 -12.70 5.35
N MET A 4 -3.00 -13.42 5.08
CA MET A 4 -1.67 -12.87 4.80
C MET A 4 -1.25 -13.17 3.36
N ASP A 5 -2.17 -13.65 2.53
CA ASP A 5 -1.89 -14.02 1.15
C ASP A 5 -1.73 -12.79 0.27
N THR A 6 -2.52 -11.76 0.52
CA THR A 6 -2.40 -10.44 -0.07
C THR A 6 -2.50 -9.39 1.02
N ILE A 7 -1.65 -8.39 0.99
CA ILE A 7 -1.57 -7.30 1.95
C ILE A 7 -1.93 -5.99 1.25
N LEU A 8 -2.73 -5.18 1.91
CA LEU A 8 -3.00 -3.82 1.48
C LEU A 8 -1.84 -2.91 1.89
N TRP A 9 -1.35 -2.08 0.96
CA TRP A 9 -0.34 -1.06 1.23
C TRP A 9 -0.88 0.32 0.84
N GLU A 10 -1.34 1.05 1.84
CA GLU A 10 -1.81 2.42 1.70
C GLU A 10 -0.63 3.39 1.80
N VAL A 11 -0.56 4.35 0.91
CA VAL A 11 0.52 5.32 0.80
C VAL A 11 0.00 6.71 1.11
N ASP A 12 0.41 7.27 2.24
CA ASP A 12 0.34 8.69 2.62
C ASP A 12 -1.05 9.32 2.48
N ALA A 13 -2.14 8.61 2.85
CA ALA A 13 -3.49 9.16 2.83
C ALA A 13 -3.75 10.15 3.98
N GLN A 14 -2.86 11.16 4.10
CA GLN A 14 -2.89 12.18 5.13
C GLN A 14 -3.68 13.42 4.70
N ALA A 15 -4.24 14.16 5.65
CA ALA A 15 -5.11 15.30 5.38
C ALA A 15 -4.43 16.38 4.54
N ASP A 16 -3.13 16.63 4.74
CA ASP A 16 -2.38 17.63 3.96
C ASP A 16 -2.26 17.28 2.47
N PHE A 17 -2.32 16.00 2.10
CA PHE A 17 -2.30 15.54 0.72
C PHE A 17 -3.71 15.32 0.14
N MET A 18 -4.63 14.78 0.94
CA MET A 18 -5.90 14.25 0.48
C MET A 18 -7.02 15.29 0.40
N LEU A 19 -6.97 16.31 1.25
CA LEU A 19 -8.10 17.23 1.42
C LEU A 19 -7.84 18.60 0.78
N PRO A 20 -8.85 19.20 0.11
CA PRO A 20 -8.76 20.58 -0.32
C PRO A 20 -8.42 21.51 0.86
N GLY A 21 -7.38 22.31 0.69
CA GLY A 21 -6.84 23.16 1.78
C GLY A 21 -5.69 22.54 2.56
N GLY A 22 -5.33 21.29 2.32
CA GLY A 22 -4.11 20.68 2.81
C GLY A 22 -2.85 21.41 2.31
N LYS A 23 -1.78 21.35 3.09
CA LYS A 23 -0.56 22.15 2.82
C LYS A 23 0.19 21.72 1.57
N LEU A 24 0.03 20.47 1.16
CA LEU A 24 0.58 19.91 -0.08
C LEU A 24 -0.50 19.10 -0.80
N TYR A 25 -1.71 19.68 -0.90
CA TYR A 25 -2.87 19.03 -1.49
C TYR A 25 -2.60 18.56 -2.93
N VAL A 26 -2.93 17.30 -3.18
CA VAL A 26 -2.87 16.66 -4.49
C VAL A 26 -4.19 16.88 -5.21
N PRO A 27 -4.25 17.65 -6.30
CA PRO A 27 -5.51 17.99 -6.96
C PRO A 27 -6.34 16.77 -7.35
N GLY A 28 -7.54 16.65 -6.78
CA GLY A 28 -8.44 15.52 -7.04
C GLY A 28 -8.19 14.28 -6.18
N ALA A 29 -7.32 14.34 -5.17
CA ALA A 29 -7.11 13.23 -4.25
C ALA A 29 -8.36 12.88 -3.45
N GLU A 30 -9.23 13.86 -3.16
CA GLU A 30 -10.51 13.61 -2.50
C GLU A 30 -11.43 12.68 -3.29
N LYS A 31 -11.24 12.56 -4.61
CA LYS A 31 -12.07 11.70 -5.47
C LYS A 31 -11.75 10.22 -5.32
N ILE A 32 -10.55 9.88 -4.84
CA ILE A 32 -10.17 8.49 -4.61
C ILE A 32 -10.50 8.01 -3.19
N ILE A 33 -10.91 8.89 -2.29
CA ILE A 33 -11.28 8.56 -0.90
C ILE A 33 -12.32 7.42 -0.83
N PRO A 34 -13.40 7.41 -1.62
CA PRO A 34 -14.36 6.31 -1.57
C PRO A 34 -13.75 4.94 -1.91
N ASN A 35 -12.77 4.87 -2.80
CA ASN A 35 -12.08 3.62 -3.14
C ASN A 35 -11.09 3.22 -2.03
N ILE A 36 -10.38 4.17 -1.43
CA ILE A 36 -9.54 3.94 -0.25
C ILE A 36 -10.39 3.35 0.88
N ASP A 37 -11.54 3.94 1.18
CA ASP A 37 -12.46 3.49 2.23
C ASP A 37 -12.89 2.02 2.03
N ARG A 38 -13.27 1.66 0.80
CA ARG A 38 -13.65 0.28 0.44
C ARG A 38 -12.53 -0.73 0.65
N LEU A 39 -11.29 -0.36 0.31
CA LEU A 39 -10.11 -1.20 0.52
C LEU A 39 -9.79 -1.34 2.01
N VAL A 40 -9.73 -0.22 2.73
CA VAL A 40 -9.43 -0.19 4.17
C VAL A 40 -10.51 -0.91 4.99
N ASP A 41 -11.76 -0.93 4.52
CA ASP A 41 -12.84 -1.67 5.17
C ASP A 41 -12.56 -3.18 5.25
N GLN A 42 -11.80 -3.76 4.33
CA GLN A 42 -11.35 -5.16 4.41
C GLN A 42 -10.45 -5.38 5.64
N ALA A 43 -9.58 -4.41 5.95
CA ALA A 43 -8.74 -4.46 7.15
C ALA A 43 -9.56 -4.20 8.42
N ARG A 44 -10.52 -3.27 8.40
CA ARG A 44 -11.44 -3.03 9.53
C ARG A 44 -12.25 -4.27 9.88
N GLN A 45 -12.63 -5.06 8.89
CA GLN A 45 -13.32 -6.34 9.07
C GLN A 45 -12.38 -7.48 9.50
N GLY A 46 -11.06 -7.24 9.58
CA GLY A 46 -10.07 -8.24 9.97
C GLY A 46 -9.83 -9.32 8.91
N ARG A 47 -10.13 -9.05 7.65
CA ARG A 47 -9.95 -9.99 6.53
C ARG A 47 -8.52 -9.98 6.01
N VAL A 48 -7.86 -8.82 6.03
CA VAL A 48 -6.55 -8.56 5.46
C VAL A 48 -5.75 -7.64 6.37
N LEU A 49 -4.43 -7.74 6.34
CA LEU A 49 -3.54 -6.77 6.99
C LEU A 49 -3.43 -5.52 6.12
N LEU A 50 -3.53 -4.34 6.73
CA LEU A 50 -3.19 -3.06 6.13
C LEU A 50 -1.83 -2.59 6.63
N ILE A 51 -0.91 -2.34 5.72
CA ILE A 51 0.30 -1.56 5.99
C ILE A 51 0.09 -0.17 5.40
N SER A 52 0.46 0.86 6.15
CA SER A 52 0.37 2.24 5.69
C SER A 52 1.71 2.94 5.84
N SER A 53 1.98 3.91 4.99
CA SER A 53 3.04 4.90 5.22
C SER A 53 2.44 6.27 5.53
N ALA A 54 3.19 7.09 6.27
CA ALA A 54 2.82 8.47 6.51
C ALA A 54 4.06 9.35 6.69
N ASP A 55 4.02 10.54 6.09
CA ASP A 55 5.01 11.56 6.37
C ASP A 55 4.89 12.06 7.82
N ALA A 56 6.03 12.18 8.48
CA ALA A 56 6.11 12.53 9.90
C ALA A 56 7.24 13.54 10.15
N HIS A 57 7.10 14.70 9.52
CA HIS A 57 8.13 15.74 9.51
C HIS A 57 8.24 16.48 10.84
N GLN A 58 9.46 16.90 11.17
CA GLN A 58 9.68 17.90 12.21
C GLN A 58 9.44 19.31 11.65
N PRO A 59 9.16 20.33 12.49
CA PRO A 59 8.90 21.68 12.00
C PRO A 59 10.03 22.32 11.20
N ASP A 60 11.26 21.85 11.36
CA ASP A 60 12.49 22.32 10.73
C ASP A 60 13.07 21.30 9.73
N ASP A 61 12.23 20.39 9.22
CA ASP A 61 12.66 19.34 8.31
C ASP A 61 13.35 19.91 7.06
N PRO A 62 14.51 19.39 6.66
CA PRO A 62 15.23 19.83 5.45
C PRO A 62 14.42 19.73 4.14
N GLU A 63 13.43 18.86 4.08
CA GLU A 63 12.57 18.70 2.92
C GLU A 63 11.76 19.97 2.62
N PHE A 64 11.51 20.81 3.62
CA PHE A 64 10.80 22.08 3.49
C PHE A 64 11.59 23.18 2.73
N GLN A 65 12.84 22.92 2.39
CA GLN A 65 13.58 23.74 1.42
C GLN A 65 13.08 23.51 -0.02
N ARG A 66 12.46 22.36 -0.27
CA ARG A 66 11.97 21.97 -1.60
C ARG A 66 10.44 22.00 -1.70
N TRP A 67 9.75 21.66 -0.63
CA TRP A 67 8.30 21.58 -0.53
C TRP A 67 7.79 22.50 0.60
N PRO A 68 6.58 23.04 0.50
CA PRO A 68 6.00 23.76 1.64
C PRO A 68 5.90 22.84 2.86
N PRO A 69 6.00 23.39 4.09
CA PRO A 69 5.78 22.59 5.30
C PRO A 69 4.43 21.86 5.26
N HIS A 70 4.48 20.54 5.36
CA HIS A 70 3.34 19.65 5.29
C HIS A 70 3.56 18.47 6.24
N CYS A 71 2.51 17.76 6.62
CA CYS A 71 2.54 16.56 7.44
C CYS A 71 3.46 16.70 8.69
N VAL A 72 3.46 17.90 9.30
CA VAL A 72 4.25 18.17 10.50
C VAL A 72 3.62 17.42 11.67
N LYS A 73 4.42 16.62 12.38
CA LYS A 73 3.96 15.80 13.50
C LYS A 73 3.18 16.63 14.54
N GLY A 74 2.05 16.09 14.97
CA GLY A 74 1.16 16.73 15.94
C GLY A 74 0.22 17.79 15.34
N THR A 75 0.20 17.96 14.02
CA THR A 75 -0.79 18.79 13.34
C THR A 75 -1.87 17.92 12.69
N GLY A 76 -3.08 18.46 12.54
CA GLY A 76 -4.16 17.75 11.85
C GLY A 76 -3.84 17.41 10.38
N GLY A 77 -2.90 18.14 9.75
CA GLY A 77 -2.46 17.85 8.39
C GLY A 77 -1.65 16.55 8.27
N ALA A 78 -0.95 16.18 9.34
CA ALA A 78 -0.18 14.94 9.41
C ALA A 78 -1.03 13.69 9.71
N GLU A 79 -2.27 13.86 10.13
CA GLU A 79 -3.13 12.74 10.45
C GLU A 79 -3.64 12.06 9.16
N LEU A 80 -3.76 10.74 9.19
CA LEU A 80 -4.48 10.01 8.15
C LEU A 80 -5.94 10.48 8.11
N ILE A 81 -6.53 10.52 6.92
CA ILE A 81 -7.97 10.74 6.81
C ILE A 81 -8.72 9.58 7.48
N PRO A 82 -9.93 9.81 8.03
CA PRO A 82 -10.69 8.76 8.72
C PRO A 82 -10.92 7.51 7.88
N GLU A 83 -11.10 7.68 6.59
CA GLU A 83 -11.33 6.60 5.62
C GLU A 83 -10.10 5.69 5.42
N ALA A 84 -8.89 6.18 5.75
CA ALA A 84 -7.64 5.44 5.69
C ALA A 84 -7.25 4.77 7.03
N CYS A 85 -8.10 4.87 8.07
CA CYS A 85 -7.80 4.35 9.40
C CYS A 85 -8.55 3.07 9.72
N ALA A 86 -7.85 2.10 10.35
CA ALA A 86 -8.46 0.97 11.04
C ALA A 86 -8.34 1.13 12.57
N ALA A 87 -9.26 0.48 13.32
CA ALA A 87 -9.39 0.74 14.76
C ALA A 87 -8.17 0.29 15.59
N ARG A 88 -7.52 -0.82 15.20
CA ARG A 88 -6.32 -1.32 15.88
C ARG A 88 -5.08 -1.02 15.05
N LEU A 89 -4.57 0.18 15.20
CA LEU A 89 -3.40 0.69 14.50
C LEU A 89 -2.16 0.62 15.40
N LEU A 90 -1.04 0.13 14.85
CA LEU A 90 0.29 0.22 15.42
C LEU A 90 1.10 1.22 14.60
N ALA A 91 1.52 2.32 15.21
CA ALA A 91 2.47 3.25 14.59
C ALA A 91 3.91 2.82 14.88
N ILE A 92 4.71 2.71 13.82
CA ILE A 92 6.14 2.42 13.87
C ILE A 92 6.90 3.69 13.51
N PRO A 93 7.57 4.33 14.47
CA PRO A 93 8.28 5.57 14.23
C PRO A 93 9.50 5.35 13.31
N ASN A 94 9.93 6.40 12.62
CA ASN A 94 11.18 6.40 11.86
C ASN A 94 12.40 6.48 12.79
N GLN A 95 12.60 5.46 13.62
CA GLN A 95 13.64 5.36 14.63
C GLN A 95 14.15 3.92 14.73
N SER A 96 15.48 3.74 14.80
CA SER A 96 16.13 2.42 14.81
C SER A 96 15.97 1.61 16.10
N ASN A 97 15.49 2.23 17.19
CA ASN A 97 15.33 1.59 18.49
C ASN A 97 13.90 1.12 18.78
N PHE A 98 13.04 1.06 17.76
CA PHE A 98 11.68 0.56 17.92
C PHE A 98 11.68 -0.95 18.23
N VAL A 99 10.94 -1.33 19.26
CA VAL A 99 10.75 -2.73 19.65
C VAL A 99 9.38 -3.19 19.19
N PHE A 100 9.35 -4.16 18.28
CA PHE A 100 8.10 -4.72 17.80
C PHE A 100 7.34 -5.42 18.94
N PRO A 101 6.00 -5.25 19.01
CA PRO A 101 5.16 -6.09 19.88
C PRO A 101 5.33 -7.57 19.53
N GLY A 102 5.15 -8.45 20.51
CA GLY A 102 5.30 -9.89 20.34
C GLY A 102 4.32 -10.52 19.33
N ASP A 103 3.15 -9.89 19.13
CA ASP A 103 2.15 -10.34 18.15
C ASP A 103 1.63 -9.16 17.32
N LEU A 104 2.11 -9.07 16.09
CA LEU A 104 1.65 -8.07 15.12
C LEU A 104 0.26 -8.38 14.53
N ARG A 105 -0.23 -9.61 14.65
CA ARG A 105 -1.59 -9.99 14.20
C ARG A 105 -2.69 -9.40 15.07
N ALA A 106 -2.35 -8.86 16.24
CA ALA A 106 -3.27 -8.12 17.08
C ALA A 106 -3.75 -6.81 16.43
N TYR A 107 -3.02 -6.32 15.43
CA TYR A 107 -3.31 -5.06 14.75
C TYR A 107 -3.98 -5.31 13.40
N GLN A 108 -4.84 -4.39 13.00
CA GLN A 108 -5.48 -4.35 11.67
C GLN A 108 -4.66 -3.52 10.70
N GLN A 109 -3.94 -2.51 11.23
CA GLN A 109 -3.14 -1.58 10.48
C GLN A 109 -1.78 -1.38 11.15
N ILE A 110 -0.72 -1.40 10.35
CA ILE A 110 0.64 -1.07 10.78
C ILE A 110 1.09 0.14 9.98
N LEU A 111 1.29 1.27 10.64
CA LEU A 111 1.68 2.53 10.04
C LEU A 111 3.19 2.74 10.18
N LEU A 112 3.90 2.88 9.08
CA LEU A 112 5.31 3.25 9.01
C LEU A 112 5.45 4.76 8.85
N GLU A 113 6.00 5.44 9.85
CA GLU A 113 6.36 6.86 9.72
C GLU A 113 7.60 7.02 8.86
N LYS A 114 7.64 8.04 8.02
CA LYS A 114 8.81 8.43 7.22
C LYS A 114 8.97 9.95 7.20
N ASN A 115 10.14 10.43 6.80
CA ASN A 115 10.43 11.85 6.58
C ASN A 115 11.19 12.06 5.26
N THR A 116 11.08 11.11 4.36
CA THR A 116 11.59 11.13 2.98
C THR A 116 10.53 10.53 2.07
N LEU A 117 10.73 10.63 0.75
CA LEU A 117 9.83 10.03 -0.23
C LEU A 117 9.82 8.49 -0.19
N ASP A 118 10.81 7.86 0.46
CA ASP A 118 10.99 6.42 0.43
C ASP A 118 10.70 5.80 1.81
N VAL A 119 9.62 5.04 1.91
CA VAL A 119 9.24 4.33 3.13
C VAL A 119 10.27 3.29 3.56
N PHE A 120 11.15 2.86 2.66
CA PHE A 120 12.24 1.94 2.97
C PHE A 120 13.42 2.61 3.68
N ASP A 121 13.44 3.93 3.80
CA ASP A 121 14.36 4.67 4.65
C ASP A 121 14.01 4.54 6.14
N ASN A 122 12.75 4.15 6.49
CA ASN A 122 12.43 3.76 7.85
C ASN A 122 13.18 2.46 8.19
N PRO A 123 14.05 2.47 9.23
CA PRO A 123 14.91 1.33 9.57
C PRO A 123 14.14 0.05 9.97
N ASN A 124 12.84 0.18 10.24
CA ASN A 124 11.98 -0.92 10.67
C ASN A 124 11.26 -1.61 9.51
N THR A 125 11.21 -0.98 8.32
CA THR A 125 10.46 -1.52 7.16
C THR A 125 10.97 -2.91 6.77
N GLY A 126 12.30 -3.12 6.77
CA GLY A 126 12.90 -4.41 6.45
C GLY A 126 12.48 -5.53 7.42
N ALA A 127 12.45 -5.23 8.72
CA ALA A 127 12.03 -6.19 9.75
C ALA A 127 10.53 -6.51 9.64
N LEU A 128 9.69 -5.50 9.36
CA LEU A 128 8.25 -5.71 9.11
C LEU A 128 8.03 -6.61 7.90
N LEU A 129 8.71 -6.36 6.78
CA LEU A 129 8.58 -7.20 5.57
C LEU A 129 9.11 -8.62 5.78
N ALA A 130 10.18 -8.79 6.54
CA ALA A 130 10.66 -10.12 6.92
C ALA A 130 9.61 -10.88 7.73
N TRP A 131 8.96 -10.21 8.68
CA TRP A 131 7.85 -10.81 9.43
C TRP A 131 6.68 -11.18 8.52
N VAL A 132 6.26 -10.29 7.62
CA VAL A 132 5.22 -10.55 6.62
C VAL A 132 5.56 -11.79 5.80
N ASN A 133 6.76 -11.85 5.24
CA ASN A 133 7.21 -12.97 4.42
C ASN A 133 7.22 -14.31 5.19
N MET A 134 7.58 -14.29 6.46
CA MET A 134 7.49 -15.48 7.32
C MET A 134 6.05 -15.95 7.53
N GLN A 135 5.07 -15.04 7.59
CA GLN A 135 3.66 -15.40 7.72
C GLN A 135 3.11 -15.99 6.41
N SER A 136 3.49 -15.43 5.27
CA SER A 136 3.10 -15.91 3.94
C SER A 136 3.74 -17.24 3.58
N ALA A 137 4.99 -17.50 3.99
CA ALA A 137 5.73 -18.74 3.71
C ALA A 137 5.06 -20.00 4.28
N TYR A 138 4.18 -19.86 5.26
CA TYR A 138 3.33 -20.96 5.74
C TYR A 138 2.11 -21.21 4.83
N SER A 139 1.83 -20.31 3.89
CA SER A 139 0.67 -20.37 3.01
C SER A 139 1.02 -20.72 1.56
N HIS A 140 2.27 -20.55 1.13
CA HIS A 140 2.66 -20.65 -0.28
C HIS A 140 3.89 -21.54 -0.50
N ALA A 141 3.83 -22.33 -1.57
CA ALA A 141 5.02 -22.93 -2.19
C ALA A 141 5.98 -21.81 -2.67
N PRO A 142 7.30 -22.07 -2.80
CA PRO A 142 8.26 -21.06 -3.21
C PRO A 142 7.80 -20.38 -4.49
N PRO A 143 8.02 -19.05 -4.63
CA PRO A 143 7.56 -18.29 -5.77
C PRO A 143 8.05 -18.96 -7.05
N ALA A 144 7.11 -19.33 -7.91
CA ALA A 144 7.44 -19.74 -9.25
C ALA A 144 8.22 -18.59 -9.90
N THR A 145 9.35 -18.94 -10.46
CA THR A 145 10.31 -18.06 -11.17
C THR A 145 9.67 -16.82 -11.77
N ALA A 146 10.26 -15.66 -11.47
CA ALA A 146 9.89 -14.35 -11.99
C ALA A 146 9.34 -14.38 -13.41
N GLY A 147 8.11 -13.87 -13.63
CA GLY A 147 7.65 -13.56 -14.98
C GLY A 147 6.23 -13.98 -15.37
N GLY A 148 5.38 -14.44 -14.48
CA GLY A 148 3.98 -14.72 -14.82
C GLY A 148 3.08 -13.53 -14.52
N SER A 149 2.47 -12.91 -15.55
CA SER A 149 1.46 -11.85 -15.41
C SER A 149 0.17 -12.27 -14.70
N ASP A 150 0.08 -13.52 -14.27
CA ASP A 150 -1.13 -14.13 -13.69
C ASP A 150 -1.00 -14.47 -12.20
N ALA A 151 0.14 -14.14 -11.55
CA ALA A 151 0.30 -14.33 -10.12
C ALA A 151 -0.60 -13.37 -9.34
N VAL A 152 -1.22 -13.86 -8.25
CA VAL A 152 -1.95 -12.99 -7.32
C VAL A 152 -0.96 -12.05 -6.65
N PRO A 153 -1.21 -10.73 -6.59
CA PRO A 153 -0.30 -9.79 -5.94
C PRO A 153 -0.12 -10.09 -4.45
N ASP A 154 1.13 -10.07 -3.98
CA ASP A 154 1.44 -10.12 -2.55
C ASP A 154 1.04 -8.80 -1.86
N PHE A 155 1.14 -7.70 -2.60
CA PHE A 155 0.76 -6.36 -2.14
C PHE A 155 -0.15 -5.65 -3.13
N LEU A 156 -1.20 -5.01 -2.62
CA LEU A 156 -2.05 -4.08 -3.35
C LEU A 156 -1.76 -2.66 -2.87
N VAL A 157 -1.10 -1.86 -3.71
CA VAL A 157 -0.62 -0.51 -3.40
C VAL A 157 -1.62 0.53 -3.88
N PHE A 158 -1.97 1.50 -3.03
CA PHE A 158 -2.88 2.61 -3.33
C PHE A 158 -2.52 3.84 -2.48
N GLY A 159 -3.08 5.02 -2.79
CA GLY A 159 -2.82 6.28 -2.08
C GLY A 159 -2.14 7.33 -2.95
N VAL A 160 -1.29 8.18 -2.37
CA VAL A 160 -0.67 9.33 -3.03
C VAL A 160 0.82 9.48 -2.70
N VAL A 161 1.64 10.05 -3.53
CA VAL A 161 1.44 10.55 -4.90
C VAL A 161 2.03 9.55 -5.86
N THR A 162 1.36 9.28 -6.99
CA THR A 162 1.76 8.24 -7.95
C THR A 162 3.23 8.34 -8.36
N GLU A 163 3.70 9.52 -8.74
CA GLU A 163 5.07 9.76 -9.25
C GLU A 163 6.14 9.91 -8.16
N TYR A 164 5.75 9.83 -6.88
CA TYR A 164 6.64 9.96 -5.74
C TYR A 164 6.53 8.77 -4.78
N CYS A 165 5.75 8.88 -3.73
CA CYS A 165 5.70 7.89 -2.65
C CYS A 165 5.11 6.54 -3.12
N VAL A 166 4.08 6.55 -3.99
CA VAL A 166 3.52 5.32 -4.58
C VAL A 166 4.55 4.62 -5.46
N LEU A 167 5.29 5.39 -6.31
CA LEU A 167 6.41 4.86 -7.08
C LEU A 167 7.44 4.19 -6.17
N ARG A 168 7.88 4.87 -5.09
CA ARG A 168 8.91 4.37 -4.18
C ARG A 168 8.46 3.11 -3.45
N ALA A 169 7.23 3.10 -2.93
CA ALA A 169 6.65 1.93 -2.28
C ALA A 169 6.58 0.74 -3.25
N SER A 170 6.00 0.94 -4.43
CA SER A 170 5.85 -0.11 -5.45
C SER A 170 7.20 -0.64 -5.94
N ASP A 171 8.14 0.25 -6.30
CA ASP A 171 9.48 -0.11 -6.76
C ASP A 171 10.28 -0.86 -5.69
N GLY A 172 10.21 -0.38 -4.45
CA GLY A 172 10.90 -1.01 -3.33
C GLY A 172 10.38 -2.41 -3.02
N LEU A 173 9.08 -2.68 -3.19
CA LEU A 173 8.48 -4.00 -3.06
C LEU A 173 8.91 -4.91 -4.24
N LEU A 174 8.82 -4.43 -5.49
CA LEU A 174 9.24 -5.17 -6.68
C LEU A 174 10.72 -5.57 -6.61
N ARG A 175 11.62 -4.67 -6.19
CA ARG A 175 13.06 -4.98 -6.03
C ARG A 175 13.34 -6.04 -4.97
N ARG A 176 12.42 -6.26 -4.04
CA ARG A 176 12.50 -7.30 -3.01
C ARG A 176 11.87 -8.62 -3.43
N GLY A 177 11.40 -8.69 -4.69
CA GLY A 177 10.84 -9.90 -5.28
C GLY A 177 9.36 -10.14 -4.99
N PHE A 178 8.65 -9.17 -4.44
CA PHE A 178 7.20 -9.27 -4.21
C PHE A 178 6.42 -9.01 -5.51
N HIS A 179 5.28 -9.67 -5.67
CA HIS A 179 4.31 -9.34 -6.70
C HIS A 179 3.48 -8.13 -6.23
N VAL A 180 3.41 -7.11 -7.07
CA VAL A 180 2.76 -5.84 -6.73
C VAL A 180 1.61 -5.56 -7.68
N GLY A 181 0.42 -5.39 -7.14
CA GLY A 181 -0.73 -4.79 -7.80
C GLY A 181 -0.85 -3.31 -7.41
N ILE A 182 -1.04 -2.43 -8.38
CA ILE A 182 -1.32 -1.01 -8.15
C ILE A 182 -2.78 -0.78 -8.44
N VAL A 183 -3.53 -0.26 -7.46
CA VAL A 183 -4.97 0.00 -7.60
C VAL A 183 -5.15 1.36 -8.27
N GLU A 184 -5.28 1.35 -9.61
CA GLU A 184 -5.18 2.54 -10.46
C GLU A 184 -6.28 3.58 -10.26
N ASP A 185 -7.45 3.20 -9.75
CA ASP A 185 -8.56 4.07 -9.40
C ASP A 185 -8.59 4.47 -7.91
N ALA A 186 -7.55 4.07 -7.16
CA ALA A 186 -7.30 4.45 -5.78
C ALA A 186 -5.94 5.12 -5.58
N ILE A 187 -5.34 5.63 -6.65
CA ILE A 187 -4.12 6.46 -6.62
C ILE A 187 -4.38 7.82 -7.27
N ARG A 188 -3.52 8.81 -6.94
CA ARG A 188 -3.59 10.13 -7.57
C ARG A 188 -2.20 10.71 -7.83
N SER A 189 -2.07 11.39 -8.98
CA SER A 189 -0.85 12.05 -9.43
C SER A 189 -0.97 13.56 -9.27
N LEU A 190 0.15 14.26 -9.09
CA LEU A 190 0.25 15.70 -9.27
C LEU A 190 0.16 16.07 -10.75
N GLU A 191 0.89 15.32 -11.59
CA GLU A 191 0.91 15.48 -13.04
C GLU A 191 0.40 14.19 -13.71
N GLU A 192 -0.81 14.19 -14.27
CA GLU A 192 -1.42 13.00 -14.86
C GLU A 192 -0.56 12.33 -15.96
N LYS A 193 0.15 13.15 -16.78
CA LYS A 193 1.01 12.61 -17.83
C LYS A 193 2.16 11.82 -17.22
N LYS A 194 2.84 12.39 -16.23
CA LYS A 194 3.97 11.78 -15.54
C LYS A 194 3.53 10.54 -14.75
N GLY A 195 2.36 10.62 -14.10
CA GLY A 195 1.78 9.46 -13.41
C GLY A 195 1.56 8.28 -14.36
N ARG A 196 1.01 8.51 -15.56
CA ARG A 196 0.86 7.44 -16.57
C ARG A 196 2.18 6.88 -17.07
N GLU A 197 3.20 7.71 -17.24
CA GLU A 197 4.56 7.27 -17.61
C GLU A 197 5.14 6.35 -16.52
N ILE A 198 5.03 6.75 -15.25
CA ILE A 198 5.47 5.96 -14.09
C ILE A 198 4.73 4.62 -13.99
N LEU A 199 3.40 4.60 -14.18
CA LEU A 199 2.62 3.36 -14.18
C LEU A 199 3.06 2.43 -15.32
N GLY A 200 3.36 2.97 -16.50
CA GLY A 200 3.94 2.22 -17.62
C GLY A 200 5.30 1.61 -17.28
N GLU A 201 6.16 2.37 -16.60
CA GLU A 201 7.47 1.89 -16.13
C GLU A 201 7.31 0.79 -15.09
N LEU A 202 6.48 0.98 -14.06
CA LEU A 202 6.24 -0.03 -13.02
C LEU A 202 5.65 -1.32 -13.63
N LYS A 203 4.72 -1.18 -14.58
CA LYS A 203 4.17 -2.33 -15.33
C LYS A 203 5.25 -3.08 -16.10
N SER A 204 6.18 -2.37 -16.78
CA SER A 204 7.29 -3.00 -17.50
C SER A 204 8.24 -3.76 -16.57
N ARG A 205 8.23 -3.44 -15.26
CA ARG A 205 9.02 -4.07 -14.20
C ARG A 205 8.26 -5.14 -13.42
N GLY A 206 7.06 -5.49 -13.87
CA GLY A 206 6.27 -6.59 -13.34
C GLY A 206 5.10 -6.19 -12.42
N ALA A 207 4.83 -4.89 -12.21
CA ALA A 207 3.62 -4.49 -11.50
C ALA A 207 2.37 -4.78 -12.34
N GLN A 208 1.30 -5.19 -11.68
CA GLN A 208 -0.03 -5.31 -12.26
C GLN A 208 -0.81 -4.03 -12.00
N LEU A 209 -1.63 -3.59 -12.96
CA LEU A 209 -2.59 -2.52 -12.75
C LEU A 209 -3.97 -3.17 -12.57
N VAL A 210 -4.63 -2.85 -11.47
CA VAL A 210 -5.95 -3.39 -11.12
C VAL A 210 -6.87 -2.25 -10.69
N THR A 211 -8.17 -2.43 -10.83
CA THR A 211 -9.17 -1.52 -10.25
C THR A 211 -9.49 -1.92 -8.81
N THR A 212 -10.13 -1.04 -8.05
CA THR A 212 -10.64 -1.36 -6.71
C THR A 212 -11.54 -2.60 -6.71
N ASP A 213 -12.43 -2.74 -7.70
CA ASP A 213 -13.31 -3.90 -7.80
C ASP A 213 -12.53 -5.20 -8.04
N GLN A 214 -11.50 -5.15 -8.89
CA GLN A 214 -10.61 -6.29 -9.11
C GLN A 214 -9.80 -6.63 -7.86
N ALA A 215 -9.28 -5.62 -7.16
CA ALA A 215 -8.56 -5.80 -5.90
C ALA A 215 -9.44 -6.48 -4.84
N LEU A 216 -10.67 -6.02 -4.68
CA LEU A 216 -11.64 -6.64 -3.75
C LEU A 216 -11.97 -8.08 -4.13
N ALA A 217 -12.15 -8.36 -5.43
CA ALA A 217 -12.39 -9.72 -5.93
C ALA A 217 -11.19 -10.66 -5.66
N LEU A 218 -9.96 -10.16 -5.74
CA LEU A 218 -8.75 -10.90 -5.35
C LEU A 218 -8.78 -11.25 -3.86
N LEU A 219 -9.10 -10.28 -3.00
CA LEU A 219 -9.17 -10.49 -1.55
C LEU A 219 -10.28 -11.47 -1.13
N ASP A 220 -11.40 -11.50 -1.85
CA ASP A 220 -12.50 -12.43 -1.59
C ASP A 220 -12.23 -13.85 -2.12
N GLY A 221 -11.11 -14.10 -2.81
CA GLY A 221 -10.79 -15.38 -3.43
C GLY A 221 -11.66 -15.73 -4.64
N SER A 222 -12.52 -14.81 -5.07
CA SER A 222 -13.44 -15.05 -6.21
C SER A 222 -12.75 -14.97 -7.57
N ALA A 223 -11.56 -14.35 -7.64
CA ALA A 223 -10.78 -14.24 -8.87
C ALA A 223 -10.03 -15.53 -9.26
N SER A 224 -9.80 -16.45 -8.32
CA SER A 224 -9.16 -17.75 -8.60
C SER A 224 -10.08 -18.78 -9.27
N GLY A 225 -11.38 -18.46 -9.43
CA GLY A 225 -12.38 -19.37 -10.01
C GLY A 225 -12.46 -19.44 -11.53
N THR A 226 -11.73 -18.59 -12.27
CA THR A 226 -11.88 -18.52 -13.74
C THR A 226 -10.96 -19.45 -14.54
N ALA A 227 -9.84 -19.91 -13.99
CA ALA A 227 -8.93 -20.83 -14.67
C ALA A 227 -9.29 -22.31 -14.43
N GLU A 228 -9.67 -22.70 -13.23
CA GLU A 228 -10.05 -24.10 -12.92
C GLU A 228 -11.47 -24.48 -13.40
N GLY A 229 -12.38 -23.52 -13.45
CA GLY A 229 -13.76 -23.77 -13.94
C GLY A 229 -13.84 -24.13 -15.43
N LYS A 230 -12.85 -23.75 -16.24
CA LYS A 230 -12.79 -24.10 -17.67
C LYS A 230 -12.20 -25.50 -17.92
N LEU A 231 -11.36 -26.01 -17.02
CA LEU A 231 -10.72 -27.32 -17.23
C LEU A 231 -11.66 -28.49 -16.87
N ARG A 232 -12.61 -28.30 -15.94
CA ARG A 232 -13.58 -29.37 -15.57
C ARG A 232 -14.75 -29.53 -16.52
N ARG A 233 -14.99 -28.57 -17.44
CA ARG A 233 -16.05 -28.69 -18.47
C ARG A 233 -15.56 -29.32 -19.80
N ALA A 234 -14.25 -29.47 -19.98
CA ALA A 234 -13.67 -30.05 -21.21
C ALA A 234 -13.39 -31.56 -21.10
N THR A 235 -13.57 -32.19 -19.93
CA THR A 235 -13.33 -33.63 -19.74
C THR A 235 -14.58 -34.42 -19.30
N GLY A 236 -15.76 -33.88 -19.54
CA GLY A 236 -17.03 -34.54 -19.30
C GLY A 236 -17.73 -34.87 -20.62
N ASN A 237 -17.30 -35.93 -21.27
CA ASN A 237 -18.12 -36.81 -22.10
C ASN A 237 -17.39 -38.14 -22.30
#